data_1230e702865b9893892d8d795083ec8b
#
_entry.id   1230e702865b9893892d8d795083ec8b
#
_cell.length_a   1.000
_cell.length_b   1.000
_cell.length_c   1.000
_cell.angle_alpha   90.00
_cell.angle_beta   90.00
_cell.angle_gamma   90.00
#
_symmetry.space_group_name_H-M   'P 1'
#
loop_
_entity.id
_entity.type
_entity.pdbx_description
1 polymer ?
#
loop_
_entity_poly.entity_id
_entity_poly.type
_entity_poly.pdbx_seq_one_letter_code
_entity_poly.pdbx_strand_id
1 'polypeptide(L)'
;LVTVKKQTDSLINMLNTLKTLNGFTFSASTNVKAALEACRLDVKFFPELQSDKTARTVASLNTSLDDLTTQAGRLQGQINKQRQGMQKLILKHKTDINTFLAYAGYRYQVDITGEGDKCRLKLRHEDFEGYVSGGSQHLSYGERNAFAIVLFMYECLAKKPGLIILDDPISSFDKNKKFAILEMLFRRNTGECLKNETVLMLTHDVEPIIDTLKSVRKLFSNLVTASHLRYCAGCITEQLIGESDIRTFAQICQSVTDSDSEDIIKLIYLRRHYEIMDDLGDAYQVLSNLFHHRETPIDTREPVVQGVGHPEMSAEKVASGCQAIADRIPGFDYQATF
;
A
#
# COMPACT_ATOMS: atom_id res chain seq x y z
N LEU A 1 54.67 -19.07 39.48
CA LEU A 1 54.61 -18.75 38.04
C LEU A 1 53.26 -19.19 37.42
N VAL A 2 52.79 -20.42 37.61
CA VAL A 2 51.51 -20.91 37.02
C VAL A 2 50.31 -20.13 37.50
N THR A 3 50.26 -19.79 38.81
CA THR A 3 49.16 -19.04 39.43
C THR A 3 49.10 -17.60 38.91
N VAL A 4 50.27 -16.94 38.77
CA VAL A 4 50.38 -15.57 38.27
C VAL A 4 49.94 -15.51 36.80
N LYS A 5 50.35 -16.50 36.00
CA LYS A 5 49.89 -16.58 34.60
C LYS A 5 48.40 -16.70 34.47
N LYS A 6 47.75 -17.59 35.27
CA LYS A 6 46.31 -17.72 35.31
C LYS A 6 45.58 -16.43 35.72
N GLN A 7 46.12 -15.68 36.68
CA GLN A 7 45.54 -14.40 37.11
C GLN A 7 45.66 -13.34 36.02
N THR A 8 46.84 -13.29 35.33
CA THR A 8 47.07 -12.37 34.23
C THR A 8 46.14 -12.66 33.05
N ASP A 9 46.02 -13.93 32.69
CA ASP A 9 45.11 -14.36 31.57
C ASP A 9 43.64 -14.04 31.92
N SER A 10 43.23 -14.23 33.19
CA SER A 10 41.91 -13.86 33.65
C SER A 10 41.63 -12.36 33.60
N LEU A 11 42.63 -11.53 33.99
CA LEU A 11 42.55 -10.07 33.90
C LEU A 11 42.45 -9.57 32.44
N ILE A 12 43.30 -10.14 31.58
CA ILE A 12 43.22 -9.82 30.12
C ILE A 12 41.86 -10.15 29.52
N ASN A 13 41.33 -11.32 29.90
CA ASN A 13 39.98 -11.72 29.43
C ASN A 13 38.88 -10.77 29.95
N MET A 14 38.96 -10.34 31.22
CA MET A 14 37.99 -9.39 31.80
C MET A 14 38.11 -8.01 31.12
N LEU A 15 39.29 -7.51 30.84
CA LEU A 15 39.51 -6.26 30.12
C LEU A 15 38.99 -6.33 28.67
N ASN A 16 39.22 -7.45 28.02
CA ASN A 16 38.66 -7.70 26.68
C ASN A 16 37.12 -7.77 26.70
N THR A 17 36.55 -8.37 27.73
CA THR A 17 35.07 -8.42 27.92
C THR A 17 34.50 -7.01 28.12
N LEU A 18 35.14 -6.16 28.93
CA LEU A 18 34.72 -4.76 29.10
C LEU A 18 34.84 -3.96 27.81
N LYS A 19 35.92 -4.19 27.05
CA LYS A 19 36.11 -3.56 25.73
C LYS A 19 35.05 -4.00 24.72
N THR A 20 34.65 -5.28 24.76
CA THR A 20 33.62 -5.86 23.91
C THR A 20 32.24 -5.30 24.26
N LEU A 21 31.93 -5.06 25.55
CA LEU A 21 30.70 -4.41 26.00
C LEU A 21 30.55 -3.00 25.42
N ASN A 22 31.65 -2.24 25.35
CA ASN A 22 31.64 -0.89 24.82
C ASN A 22 31.46 -0.82 23.28
N GLY A 23 31.79 -1.92 22.56
CA GLY A 23 31.65 -2.05 21.11
C GLY A 23 30.61 -3.08 20.65
N PHE A 24 29.70 -3.52 21.56
CA PHE A 24 28.79 -4.61 21.28
C PHE A 24 27.74 -4.20 20.25
N THR A 25 27.77 -4.84 19.08
CA THR A 25 26.76 -4.70 18.03
C THR A 25 26.09 -6.05 17.75
N PHE A 26 24.75 -6.06 17.74
CA PHE A 26 23.99 -7.24 17.34
C PHE A 26 24.06 -7.43 15.83
N SER A 27 24.64 -8.55 15.38
CA SER A 27 24.51 -8.99 13.99
C SER A 27 23.51 -10.17 13.91
N ALA A 28 22.85 -10.32 12.77
CA ALA A 28 21.86 -11.37 12.54
C ALA A 28 22.42 -12.82 12.66
N SER A 29 23.75 -12.97 12.63
CA SER A 29 24.47 -14.24 12.74
C SER A 29 24.98 -14.55 14.16
N THR A 30 24.87 -13.61 15.10
CA THR A 30 25.42 -13.77 16.45
C THR A 30 24.46 -14.57 17.33
N ASN A 31 24.97 -15.58 18.03
CA ASN A 31 24.24 -16.20 19.14
C ASN A 31 24.22 -15.21 20.32
N VAL A 32 23.17 -14.39 20.36
CA VAL A 32 23.00 -13.29 21.31
C VAL A 32 23.12 -13.76 22.75
N LYS A 33 22.56 -14.92 23.09
CA LYS A 33 22.64 -15.48 24.43
C LYS A 33 24.07 -15.77 24.83
N ALA A 34 24.83 -16.49 24.01
CA ALA A 34 26.23 -16.82 24.28
C ALA A 34 27.10 -15.56 24.35
N ALA A 35 26.82 -14.57 23.52
CA ALA A 35 27.54 -13.31 23.53
C ALA A 35 27.28 -12.49 24.83
N LEU A 36 26.04 -12.45 25.30
CA LEU A 36 25.70 -11.80 26.58
C LEU A 36 26.26 -12.54 27.79
N GLU A 37 26.24 -13.88 27.78
CA GLU A 37 26.86 -14.71 28.84
C GLU A 37 28.37 -14.49 28.89
N ALA A 38 29.04 -14.34 27.75
CA ALA A 38 30.47 -14.03 27.67
C ALA A 38 30.83 -12.64 28.23
N CYS A 39 29.88 -11.71 28.32
CA CYS A 39 30.06 -10.39 28.91
C CYS A 39 29.96 -10.37 30.44
N ARG A 40 29.65 -11.48 31.07
CA ARG A 40 29.51 -11.57 32.53
C ARG A 40 30.83 -11.36 33.24
N LEU A 41 30.81 -10.49 34.25
CA LEU A 41 32.02 -10.14 35.02
C LEU A 41 32.15 -11.02 36.25
N ASP A 42 33.36 -11.58 36.48
CA ASP A 42 33.72 -12.28 37.71
C ASP A 42 35.02 -11.67 38.28
N VAL A 43 34.90 -11.03 39.43
CA VAL A 43 36.01 -10.38 40.15
C VAL A 43 36.53 -11.16 41.31
N LYS A 44 36.08 -12.42 41.53
CA LYS A 44 36.42 -13.25 42.69
C LYS A 44 37.94 -13.50 42.84
N PHE A 45 38.65 -13.51 41.74
CA PHE A 45 40.08 -13.78 41.72
C PHE A 45 40.98 -12.53 41.88
N PHE A 46 40.36 -11.35 42.09
CA PHE A 46 41.09 -10.07 42.18
C PHE A 46 40.74 -9.36 43.49
N PRO A 47 41.50 -9.63 44.58
CA PRO A 47 41.25 -9.03 45.90
C PRO A 47 41.23 -7.50 45.88
N GLU A 48 42.06 -6.89 45.05
CA GLU A 48 42.15 -5.44 44.86
C GLU A 48 40.91 -4.82 44.28
N LEU A 49 40.13 -5.60 43.57
CA LEU A 49 38.87 -5.16 42.92
C LEU A 49 37.61 -5.54 43.73
N GLN A 50 37.78 -6.08 44.95
CA GLN A 50 36.69 -6.53 45.81
C GLN A 50 36.16 -5.47 46.79
N SER A 51 36.41 -4.17 46.52
CA SER A 51 35.78 -3.13 47.32
C SER A 51 34.23 -3.25 47.26
N ASP A 52 33.54 -2.85 48.34
CA ASP A 52 32.07 -2.85 48.39
C ASP A 52 31.43 -2.11 47.23
N LYS A 53 32.06 -1.05 46.73
CA LYS A 53 31.57 -0.29 45.58
C LYS A 53 31.69 -1.11 44.30
N THR A 54 32.84 -1.77 44.07
CA THR A 54 33.05 -2.61 42.88
C THR A 54 32.12 -3.82 42.91
N ALA A 55 31.99 -4.48 44.06
CA ALA A 55 31.09 -5.63 44.21
C ALA A 55 29.63 -5.26 43.86
N ARG A 56 29.12 -4.13 44.38
CA ARG A 56 27.77 -3.65 44.06
C ARG A 56 27.60 -3.31 42.59
N THR A 57 28.58 -2.64 41.99
CA THR A 57 28.54 -2.27 40.56
C THR A 57 28.53 -3.52 39.68
N VAL A 58 29.41 -4.50 39.98
CA VAL A 58 29.48 -5.77 39.22
C VAL A 58 28.20 -6.58 39.38
N ALA A 59 27.64 -6.65 40.60
CA ALA A 59 26.37 -7.31 40.84
C ALA A 59 25.23 -6.68 40.04
N SER A 60 25.14 -5.33 40.03
CA SER A 60 24.13 -4.61 39.26
C SER A 60 24.27 -4.87 37.74
N LEU A 61 25.50 -4.84 37.22
CA LEU A 61 25.77 -5.15 35.80
C LEU A 61 25.40 -6.57 35.42
N ASN A 62 25.80 -7.55 36.26
CA ASN A 62 25.46 -8.95 36.04
C ASN A 62 23.96 -9.21 36.12
N THR A 63 23.22 -8.55 37.02
CA THR A 63 21.77 -8.61 37.09
C THR A 63 21.14 -8.07 35.77
N SER A 64 21.60 -6.93 35.29
CA SER A 64 21.13 -6.38 33.99
C SER A 64 21.43 -7.29 32.80
N LEU A 65 22.58 -7.97 32.80
CA LEU A 65 22.91 -8.96 31.77
C LEU A 65 22.03 -10.21 31.85
N ASP A 66 21.71 -10.67 33.05
CA ASP A 66 20.77 -11.81 33.27
C ASP A 66 19.38 -11.45 32.77
N ASP A 67 18.91 -10.22 33.02
CA ASP A 67 17.62 -9.71 32.49
C ASP A 67 17.62 -9.62 30.97
N LEU A 68 18.67 -9.06 30.37
CA LEU A 68 18.83 -9.00 28.92
C LEU A 68 18.88 -10.39 28.29
N THR A 69 19.59 -11.33 28.88
CA THR A 69 19.68 -12.72 28.43
C THR A 69 18.29 -13.38 28.45
N THR A 70 17.52 -13.13 29.52
CA THR A 70 16.15 -13.63 29.64
C THR A 70 15.23 -13.05 28.58
N GLN A 71 15.29 -11.73 28.36
CA GLN A 71 14.49 -11.05 27.34
C GLN A 71 14.86 -11.52 25.93
N ALA A 72 16.17 -11.66 25.63
CA ALA A 72 16.65 -12.21 24.37
C ALA A 72 16.15 -13.65 24.12
N GLY A 73 16.15 -14.48 25.16
CA GLY A 73 15.59 -15.84 25.10
C GLY A 73 14.10 -15.85 24.81
N ARG A 74 13.31 -14.99 25.47
CA ARG A 74 11.88 -14.83 25.22
C ARG A 74 11.60 -14.38 23.78
N LEU A 75 12.32 -13.35 23.31
CA LEU A 75 12.20 -12.83 21.96
C LEU A 75 12.53 -13.92 20.91
N GLN A 76 13.63 -14.65 21.11
CA GLN A 76 14.00 -15.75 20.23
C GLN A 76 12.92 -16.83 20.18
N GLY A 77 12.34 -17.19 21.34
CA GLY A 77 11.22 -18.13 21.42
C GLY A 77 9.98 -17.65 20.66
N GLN A 78 9.64 -16.36 20.77
CA GLN A 78 8.51 -15.76 20.04
C GLN A 78 8.76 -15.75 18.52
N ILE A 79 9.96 -15.36 18.10
CA ILE A 79 10.35 -15.39 16.67
C ILE A 79 10.25 -16.81 16.11
N ASN A 80 10.75 -17.81 16.84
CA ASN A 80 10.68 -19.21 16.40
C ASN A 80 9.23 -19.70 16.30
N LYS A 81 8.38 -19.38 17.29
CA LYS A 81 6.96 -19.73 17.28
C LYS A 81 6.24 -19.10 16.08
N GLN A 82 6.51 -17.83 15.82
CA GLN A 82 5.92 -17.11 14.68
C GLN A 82 6.39 -17.67 13.35
N ARG A 83 7.68 -17.98 13.25
CA ARG A 83 8.26 -18.63 12.06
C ARG A 83 7.63 -20.00 11.78
N GLN A 84 7.46 -20.84 12.78
CA GLN A 84 6.79 -22.14 12.65
C GLN A 84 5.31 -21.99 12.27
N GLY A 85 4.61 -21.00 12.84
CA GLY A 85 3.22 -20.68 12.49
C GLY A 85 3.08 -20.31 11.02
N MET A 86 3.94 -19.39 10.52
CA MET A 86 3.98 -19.00 9.11
C MET A 86 4.30 -20.17 8.18
N GLN A 87 5.26 -21.01 8.54
CA GLN A 87 5.62 -22.20 7.72
C GLN A 87 4.43 -23.15 7.55
N LYS A 88 3.71 -23.45 8.63
CA LYS A 88 2.49 -24.27 8.57
C LYS A 88 1.41 -23.68 7.69
N LEU A 89 1.22 -22.35 7.78
CA LEU A 89 0.26 -21.61 6.97
C LEU A 89 0.61 -21.67 5.49
N ILE A 90 1.86 -21.43 5.15
CA ILE A 90 2.35 -21.47 3.77
C ILE A 90 2.24 -22.90 3.20
N LEU A 91 2.62 -23.93 3.96
CA LEU A 91 2.48 -25.33 3.52
C LEU A 91 1.02 -25.66 3.19
N LYS A 92 0.09 -25.22 4.04
CA LYS A 92 -1.34 -25.47 3.83
C LYS A 92 -1.88 -24.78 2.58
N HIS A 93 -1.42 -23.55 2.30
CA HIS A 93 -1.96 -22.70 1.25
C HIS A 93 -1.00 -22.44 0.09
N LYS A 94 0.08 -23.26 -0.03
CA LYS A 94 1.13 -23.10 -1.05
C LYS A 94 0.57 -22.99 -2.46
N THR A 95 -0.34 -23.87 -2.81
CA THR A 95 -0.95 -23.90 -4.15
C THR A 95 -1.70 -22.60 -4.44
N ASP A 96 -2.53 -22.16 -3.51
CA ASP A 96 -3.33 -20.95 -3.66
C ASP A 96 -2.46 -19.69 -3.72
N ILE A 97 -1.41 -19.64 -2.90
CA ILE A 97 -0.44 -18.54 -2.89
C ILE A 97 0.27 -18.45 -4.25
N ASN A 98 0.75 -19.58 -4.77
CA ASN A 98 1.44 -19.63 -6.06
C ASN A 98 0.50 -19.29 -7.22
N THR A 99 -0.75 -19.76 -7.17
CA THR A 99 -1.78 -19.39 -8.16
C THR A 99 -2.05 -17.90 -8.14
N PHE A 100 -2.16 -17.30 -6.95
CA PHE A 100 -2.30 -15.85 -6.82
C PHE A 100 -1.10 -15.09 -7.38
N LEU A 101 0.12 -15.49 -7.04
CA LEU A 101 1.33 -14.84 -7.53
C LEU A 101 1.40 -14.87 -9.06
N ALA A 102 1.11 -16.02 -9.68
CA ALA A 102 1.05 -16.15 -11.13
C ALA A 102 -0.05 -15.26 -11.75
N TYR A 103 -1.26 -15.26 -11.17
CA TYR A 103 -2.37 -14.43 -11.63
C TYR A 103 -2.07 -12.93 -11.54
N ALA A 104 -1.39 -12.50 -10.47
CA ALA A 104 -0.97 -11.11 -10.28
C ALA A 104 0.24 -10.71 -11.16
N GLY A 105 0.75 -11.62 -11.99
CA GLY A 105 1.88 -11.39 -12.89
C GLY A 105 3.25 -11.39 -12.20
N TYR A 106 3.34 -12.01 -11.01
CA TYR A 106 4.60 -12.20 -10.34
C TYR A 106 5.28 -13.49 -10.85
N ARG A 107 6.56 -13.37 -11.19
CA ARG A 107 7.38 -14.50 -11.70
C ARG A 107 8.03 -15.32 -10.59
N TYR A 108 7.54 -15.22 -9.37
CA TYR A 108 8.06 -15.93 -8.21
C TYR A 108 7.07 -17.00 -7.74
N GLN A 109 7.63 -18.11 -7.34
CA GLN A 109 6.91 -19.19 -6.67
C GLN A 109 7.48 -19.39 -5.27
N VAL A 110 6.60 -19.66 -4.33
CA VAL A 110 6.97 -20.00 -2.96
C VAL A 110 7.11 -21.49 -2.83
N ASP A 111 8.21 -21.91 -2.22
CA ASP A 111 8.46 -23.31 -1.89
C ASP A 111 8.96 -23.45 -0.44
N ILE A 112 8.80 -24.62 0.14
CA ILE A 112 9.32 -24.95 1.45
C ILE A 112 10.25 -26.15 1.30
N THR A 113 11.49 -25.96 1.75
CA THR A 113 12.51 -27.01 1.73
C THR A 113 12.92 -27.37 3.14
N GLY A 114 13.21 -28.65 3.40
CA GLY A 114 13.59 -29.19 4.70
C GLY A 114 12.42 -29.81 5.45
N GLU A 115 12.71 -30.44 6.57
CA GLU A 115 11.74 -31.12 7.45
C GLU A 115 11.82 -30.58 8.86
N GLY A 116 10.69 -30.54 9.58
CA GLY A 116 10.58 -30.11 10.97
C GLY A 116 11.14 -28.70 11.20
N ASP A 117 11.97 -28.52 12.21
CA ASP A 117 12.55 -27.20 12.58
C ASP A 117 13.55 -26.65 11.57
N LYS A 118 13.99 -27.45 10.60
CA LYS A 118 14.90 -27.05 9.53
C LYS A 118 14.17 -26.56 8.28
N CYS A 119 12.84 -26.53 8.28
CA CYS A 119 12.06 -26.00 7.18
C CYS A 119 12.44 -24.54 6.88
N ARG A 120 12.69 -24.26 5.61
CA ARG A 120 13.00 -22.91 5.12
C ARG A 120 12.08 -22.54 3.98
N LEU A 121 11.51 -21.32 4.06
CA LEU A 121 10.82 -20.72 2.94
C LEU A 121 11.87 -20.40 1.86
N LYS A 122 11.63 -20.85 0.67
CA LYS A 122 12.45 -20.60 -0.51
C LYS A 122 11.60 -19.93 -1.58
N LEU A 123 12.21 -19.05 -2.32
CA LEU A 123 11.63 -18.46 -3.52
C LEU A 123 12.32 -19.05 -4.75
N ARG A 124 11.53 -19.41 -5.74
CA ARG A 124 12.00 -19.81 -7.07
C ARG A 124 11.49 -18.79 -8.07
N HIS A 125 12.37 -18.28 -8.90
CA HIS A 125 12.01 -17.41 -10.01
C HIS A 125 11.85 -18.25 -11.28
N GLU A 126 10.90 -17.90 -12.13
CA GLU A 126 10.63 -18.69 -13.36
C GLU A 126 11.81 -18.72 -14.33
N ASP A 127 12.60 -17.63 -14.40
CA ASP A 127 13.72 -17.48 -15.31
C ASP A 127 15.03 -18.09 -14.79
N PHE A 128 15.05 -18.66 -13.58
CA PHE A 128 16.28 -19.20 -12.98
C PHE A 128 16.09 -20.63 -12.51
N GLU A 129 17.08 -21.47 -12.80
CA GLU A 129 17.16 -22.81 -12.22
C GLU A 129 17.59 -22.72 -10.75
N GLY A 130 16.76 -23.26 -9.86
CA GLY A 130 17.04 -23.32 -8.44
C GLY A 130 16.33 -22.27 -7.60
N TYR A 131 16.79 -22.10 -6.34
CA TYR A 131 16.21 -21.19 -5.39
C TYR A 131 16.98 -19.88 -5.30
N VAL A 132 16.25 -18.78 -5.19
CA VAL A 132 16.85 -17.47 -5.01
C VAL A 132 17.43 -17.36 -3.59
N SER A 133 18.74 -17.17 -3.49
CA SER A 133 19.41 -16.91 -2.20
C SER A 133 19.19 -15.46 -1.78
N GLY A 134 18.79 -15.23 -0.51
CA GLY A 134 18.49 -13.87 -0.03
C GLY A 134 17.18 -13.29 -0.57
N GLY A 135 16.12 -14.10 -0.68
CA GLY A 135 14.85 -13.77 -1.30
C GLY A 135 14.26 -12.40 -0.92
N SER A 136 14.52 -11.91 0.31
CA SER A 136 14.08 -10.57 0.73
C SER A 136 14.80 -9.41 0.03
N GLN A 137 15.98 -9.65 -0.55
CA GLN A 137 16.75 -8.65 -1.29
C GLN A 137 16.37 -8.60 -2.77
N HIS A 138 15.76 -9.65 -3.30
CA HIS A 138 15.40 -9.79 -4.71
C HIS A 138 13.93 -9.46 -5.00
N LEU A 139 13.08 -9.49 -3.97
CA LEU A 139 11.69 -9.07 -4.11
C LEU A 139 11.59 -7.54 -4.05
N SER A 140 10.89 -6.96 -5.02
CA SER A 140 10.47 -5.56 -4.95
C SER A 140 9.61 -5.28 -3.71
N TYR A 141 9.46 -4.03 -3.34
CA TYR A 141 8.59 -3.65 -2.22
C TYR A 141 7.16 -4.14 -2.42
N GLY A 142 6.60 -3.96 -3.63
CA GLY A 142 5.27 -4.43 -3.98
C GLY A 142 5.12 -5.95 -3.86
N GLU A 143 6.09 -6.74 -4.34
CA GLU A 143 6.05 -8.20 -4.23
C GLU A 143 6.06 -8.67 -2.78
N ARG A 144 6.87 -8.04 -1.93
CA ARG A 144 6.87 -8.35 -0.49
C ARG A 144 5.54 -8.03 0.18
N ASN A 145 4.94 -6.89 -0.18
CA ASN A 145 3.64 -6.49 0.35
C ASN A 145 2.52 -7.42 -0.12
N ALA A 146 2.48 -7.78 -1.40
CA ALA A 146 1.49 -8.72 -1.92
C ALA A 146 1.55 -10.06 -1.18
N PHE A 147 2.74 -10.59 -1.00
CA PHE A 147 2.95 -11.83 -0.27
C PHE A 147 2.53 -11.71 1.21
N ALA A 148 2.89 -10.60 1.87
CA ALA A 148 2.52 -10.34 3.26
C ALA A 148 1.00 -10.25 3.46
N ILE A 149 0.29 -9.56 2.56
CA ILE A 149 -1.17 -9.41 2.60
C ILE A 149 -1.87 -10.76 2.44
N VAL A 150 -1.41 -11.60 1.52
CA VAL A 150 -1.98 -12.93 1.31
C VAL A 150 -1.76 -13.83 2.53
N LEU A 151 -0.56 -13.81 3.12
CA LEU A 151 -0.29 -14.55 4.35
C LEU A 151 -1.14 -14.05 5.51
N PHE A 152 -1.28 -12.73 5.65
CA PHE A 152 -2.13 -12.12 6.67
C PHE A 152 -3.60 -12.54 6.50
N MET A 153 -4.11 -12.56 5.27
CA MET A 153 -5.46 -13.06 4.99
C MET A 153 -5.66 -14.49 5.50
N TYR A 154 -4.75 -15.41 5.16
CA TYR A 154 -4.85 -16.80 5.63
C TYR A 154 -4.69 -16.93 7.13
N GLU A 155 -3.88 -16.09 7.76
CA GLU A 155 -3.76 -16.02 9.21
C GLU A 155 -5.08 -15.58 9.87
N CYS A 156 -5.75 -14.56 9.31
CA CYS A 156 -7.07 -14.12 9.75
C CYS A 156 -8.12 -15.22 9.61
N LEU A 157 -8.16 -15.90 8.46
CA LEU A 157 -9.07 -17.03 8.24
C LEU A 157 -8.84 -18.20 9.23
N ALA A 158 -7.58 -18.42 9.63
CA ALA A 158 -7.25 -19.45 10.61
C ALA A 158 -7.60 -19.04 12.05
N LYS A 159 -7.39 -17.77 12.42
CA LYS A 159 -7.61 -17.24 13.78
C LYS A 159 -9.04 -16.75 14.03
N LYS A 160 -9.78 -16.39 13.00
CA LYS A 160 -11.14 -15.82 13.03
C LYS A 160 -11.26 -14.66 14.03
N PRO A 161 -10.50 -13.57 13.85
CA PRO A 161 -10.61 -12.40 14.71
C PRO A 161 -11.99 -11.73 14.55
N GLY A 162 -12.46 -11.03 15.60
CA GLY A 162 -13.73 -10.31 15.55
C GLY A 162 -13.71 -9.08 14.64
N LEU A 163 -12.53 -8.52 14.34
CA LEU A 163 -12.32 -7.39 13.45
C LEU A 163 -10.95 -7.52 12.78
N ILE A 164 -10.92 -7.27 11.47
CA ILE A 164 -9.70 -7.20 10.65
C ILE A 164 -9.53 -5.76 10.19
N ILE A 165 -8.39 -5.16 10.45
CA ILE A 165 -8.07 -3.80 9.99
C ILE A 165 -7.00 -3.89 8.91
N LEU A 166 -7.30 -3.33 7.74
CA LEU A 166 -6.40 -3.20 6.60
C LEU A 166 -6.11 -1.71 6.40
N ASP A 167 -4.93 -1.27 6.79
CA ASP A 167 -4.51 0.13 6.64
C ASP A 167 -3.72 0.29 5.34
N ASP A 168 -4.36 0.93 4.38
CA ASP A 168 -3.85 1.23 3.04
C ASP A 168 -3.17 0.05 2.32
N PRO A 169 -3.84 -1.10 2.23
CA PRO A 169 -3.21 -2.37 1.83
C PRO A 169 -2.78 -2.41 0.37
N ILE A 170 -3.25 -1.49 -0.48
CA ILE A 170 -3.12 -1.59 -1.93
C ILE A 170 -2.43 -0.40 -2.61
N SER A 171 -2.13 0.68 -1.91
CA SER A 171 -1.57 1.91 -2.50
C SER A 171 -0.23 1.73 -3.21
N SER A 172 0.58 0.79 -2.72
CA SER A 172 1.91 0.52 -3.27
C SER A 172 1.91 -0.30 -4.57
N PHE A 173 0.73 -0.68 -5.09
CA PHE A 173 0.62 -1.52 -6.27
C PHE A 173 0.18 -0.75 -7.50
N ASP A 174 0.61 -1.24 -8.66
CA ASP A 174 0.04 -0.81 -9.94
C ASP A 174 -1.42 -1.31 -10.10
N LYS A 175 -2.14 -0.73 -11.05
CA LYS A 175 -3.57 -0.94 -11.25
C LYS A 175 -3.96 -2.43 -11.39
N ASN A 176 -3.20 -3.19 -12.17
CA ASN A 176 -3.49 -4.61 -12.41
C ASN A 176 -3.29 -5.43 -11.16
N LYS A 177 -2.24 -5.15 -10.39
CA LYS A 177 -1.95 -5.84 -9.13
C LYS A 177 -2.94 -5.49 -8.04
N LYS A 178 -3.42 -4.23 -7.96
CA LYS A 178 -4.51 -3.84 -7.06
C LYS A 178 -5.74 -4.70 -7.28
N PHE A 179 -6.16 -4.87 -8.53
CA PHE A 179 -7.30 -5.71 -8.87
C PHE A 179 -7.09 -7.17 -8.43
N ALA A 180 -5.91 -7.75 -8.72
CA ALA A 180 -5.61 -9.12 -8.32
C ALA A 180 -5.62 -9.33 -6.79
N ILE A 181 -5.16 -8.35 -6.02
CA ILE A 181 -5.18 -8.40 -4.55
C ILE A 181 -6.61 -8.29 -4.02
N LEU A 182 -7.41 -7.37 -4.54
CA LEU A 182 -8.83 -7.24 -4.15
C LEU A 182 -9.62 -8.51 -4.50
N GLU A 183 -9.34 -9.10 -5.64
CA GLU A 183 -9.92 -10.39 -6.04
C GLU A 183 -9.57 -11.48 -5.03
N MET A 184 -8.30 -11.58 -4.65
CA MET A 184 -7.82 -12.55 -3.67
C MET A 184 -8.44 -12.33 -2.29
N LEU A 185 -8.52 -11.07 -1.84
CA LEU A 185 -9.01 -10.75 -0.50
C LEU A 185 -10.53 -10.93 -0.34
N PHE A 186 -11.32 -10.65 -1.40
CA PHE A 186 -12.76 -10.47 -1.23
C PHE A 186 -13.65 -11.21 -2.23
N ARG A 187 -13.12 -11.71 -3.35
CA ARG A 187 -13.96 -12.24 -4.43
C ARG A 187 -13.92 -13.75 -4.60
N ARG A 188 -13.09 -14.45 -3.82
CA ARG A 188 -13.03 -15.91 -3.83
C ARG A 188 -14.20 -16.53 -3.07
N ASN A 189 -14.22 -17.87 -3.01
CA ASN A 189 -15.24 -18.60 -2.28
C ASN A 189 -15.19 -18.33 -0.77
N THR A 190 -16.32 -18.50 -0.11
CA THR A 190 -16.41 -18.39 1.34
C THR A 190 -15.43 -19.35 2.04
N GLY A 191 -14.64 -18.82 2.97
CA GLY A 191 -13.59 -19.56 3.67
C GLY A 191 -12.21 -19.54 2.97
N GLU A 192 -12.14 -19.04 1.73
CA GLU A 192 -10.89 -18.84 0.98
C GLU A 192 -10.50 -17.35 0.89
N CYS A 193 -11.35 -16.45 1.37
CA CYS A 193 -11.14 -15.00 1.37
C CYS A 193 -11.88 -14.34 2.54
N LEU A 194 -11.68 -13.04 2.73
CA LEU A 194 -12.25 -12.26 3.84
C LEU A 194 -13.71 -11.82 3.63
N LYS A 195 -14.39 -12.29 2.61
CA LYS A 195 -15.73 -11.84 2.20
C LYS A 195 -16.79 -11.85 3.32
N ASN A 196 -16.73 -12.82 4.22
CA ASN A 196 -17.71 -12.98 5.31
C ASN A 196 -17.14 -12.60 6.69
N GLU A 197 -15.97 -11.99 6.70
CA GLU A 197 -15.34 -11.50 7.94
C GLU A 197 -15.66 -10.01 8.13
N THR A 198 -15.60 -9.53 9.37
CA THR A 198 -15.73 -8.09 9.65
C THR A 198 -14.42 -7.40 9.34
N VAL A 199 -14.39 -6.60 8.26
CA VAL A 199 -13.19 -5.93 7.77
C VAL A 199 -13.39 -4.42 7.75
N LEU A 200 -12.46 -3.68 8.33
CA LEU A 200 -12.29 -2.25 8.16
C LEU A 200 -11.09 -2.01 7.25
N MET A 201 -11.32 -1.50 6.06
CA MET A 201 -10.27 -1.13 5.12
C MET A 201 -10.15 0.39 5.04
N LEU A 202 -9.00 0.93 5.41
CA LEU A 202 -8.65 2.32 5.23
C LEU A 202 -7.87 2.45 3.93
N THR A 203 -8.23 3.42 3.09
CA THR A 203 -7.53 3.66 1.83
C THR A 203 -7.73 5.10 1.38
N HIS A 204 -6.73 5.65 0.69
CA HIS A 204 -6.85 6.92 -0.02
C HIS A 204 -7.15 6.71 -1.52
N ASP A 205 -7.33 5.46 -1.94
CA ASP A 205 -7.57 5.08 -3.32
C ASP A 205 -9.07 4.89 -3.57
N VAL A 206 -9.57 5.51 -4.62
CA VAL A 206 -10.99 5.48 -5.00
C VAL A 206 -11.35 4.21 -5.77
N GLU A 207 -10.40 3.55 -6.44
CA GLU A 207 -10.68 2.36 -7.26
C GLU A 207 -11.32 1.21 -6.48
N PRO A 208 -10.86 0.83 -5.26
CA PRO A 208 -11.53 -0.20 -4.46
C PRO A 208 -12.97 0.15 -4.09
N ILE A 209 -13.25 1.44 -3.87
CA ILE A 209 -14.60 1.93 -3.54
C ILE A 209 -15.51 1.76 -4.75
N ILE A 210 -15.04 2.16 -5.95
CA ILE A 210 -15.77 1.98 -7.20
C ILE A 210 -16.07 0.50 -7.43
N ASP A 211 -15.06 -0.34 -7.34
CA ASP A 211 -15.19 -1.77 -7.55
C ASP A 211 -16.19 -2.40 -6.57
N THR A 212 -16.09 -2.05 -5.29
CA THR A 212 -16.90 -2.65 -4.24
C THR A 212 -18.36 -2.19 -4.30
N LEU A 213 -18.60 -0.88 -4.47
CA LEU A 213 -19.95 -0.31 -4.46
C LEU A 213 -20.69 -0.45 -5.80
N LYS A 214 -19.98 -0.49 -6.92
CA LYS A 214 -20.57 -0.47 -8.26
C LYS A 214 -20.41 -1.80 -8.99
N SER A 215 -19.18 -2.25 -9.20
CA SER A 215 -18.89 -3.39 -10.06
C SER A 215 -19.28 -4.74 -9.43
N VAL A 216 -19.08 -4.89 -8.13
CA VAL A 216 -19.27 -6.18 -7.42
C VAL A 216 -20.29 -6.13 -6.28
N ARG A 217 -21.09 -5.08 -6.23
CA ARG A 217 -22.14 -4.89 -5.20
C ARG A 217 -22.96 -6.13 -4.93
N LYS A 218 -23.36 -6.85 -5.98
CA LYS A 218 -24.16 -8.08 -5.89
C LYS A 218 -23.46 -9.21 -5.12
N LEU A 219 -22.11 -9.24 -5.13
CA LEU A 219 -21.34 -10.25 -4.41
C LEU A 219 -21.35 -10.03 -2.89
N PHE A 220 -21.54 -8.80 -2.44
CA PHE A 220 -21.51 -8.42 -1.04
C PHE A 220 -22.90 -8.24 -0.42
N SER A 221 -23.99 -8.41 -1.19
CA SER A 221 -25.37 -8.41 -0.68
C SER A 221 -25.68 -7.24 0.27
N ASN A 222 -25.24 -6.03 -0.03
CA ASN A 222 -25.36 -4.82 0.79
C ASN A 222 -24.62 -4.85 2.16
N LEU A 223 -23.67 -5.74 2.36
CA LEU A 223 -22.88 -5.84 3.58
C LEU A 223 -21.68 -4.88 3.59
N VAL A 224 -21.48 -4.13 2.52
CA VAL A 224 -20.35 -3.18 2.40
C VAL A 224 -20.85 -1.76 2.39
N THR A 225 -20.24 -0.94 3.20
CA THR A 225 -20.41 0.52 3.22
C THR A 225 -19.07 1.19 2.97
N ALA A 226 -19.07 2.33 2.31
CA ALA A 226 -17.91 3.18 2.16
C ALA A 226 -18.21 4.58 2.65
N SER A 227 -17.23 5.20 3.31
CA SER A 227 -17.35 6.55 3.85
C SER A 227 -16.13 7.36 3.52
N HIS A 228 -16.32 8.63 3.22
CA HIS A 228 -15.27 9.61 3.09
C HIS A 228 -15.09 10.34 4.43
N LEU A 229 -13.88 10.28 4.98
CA LEU A 229 -13.51 11.01 6.19
C LEU A 229 -12.88 12.35 5.81
N ARG A 230 -13.48 13.43 6.27
CA ARG A 230 -12.97 14.80 6.09
C ARG A 230 -12.54 15.38 7.41
N TYR A 231 -11.29 15.85 7.47
CA TYR A 231 -10.78 16.60 8.60
C TYR A 231 -10.87 18.10 8.30
N CYS A 232 -11.60 18.85 9.13
CA CYS A 232 -11.74 20.28 9.01
C CYS A 232 -11.82 20.93 10.39
N ALA A 233 -11.01 21.96 10.64
CA ALA A 233 -11.01 22.74 11.86
C ALA A 233 -10.98 21.93 13.18
N GLY A 234 -10.21 20.84 13.21
CA GLY A 234 -10.09 20.00 14.41
C GLY A 234 -11.18 18.95 14.57
N CYS A 235 -12.17 18.90 13.66
CA CYS A 235 -13.25 17.93 13.67
C CYS A 235 -13.13 16.96 12.49
N ILE A 236 -13.47 15.69 12.74
CA ILE A 236 -13.60 14.66 11.69
C ILE A 236 -15.10 14.55 11.38
N THR A 237 -15.45 14.66 10.11
CA THR A 237 -16.79 14.40 9.60
C THR A 237 -16.76 13.19 8.69
N GLU A 238 -17.75 12.34 8.83
CA GLU A 238 -17.96 11.17 8.00
C GLU A 238 -19.09 11.41 7.00
N GLN A 239 -18.84 11.13 5.74
CA GLN A 239 -19.83 11.19 4.67
C GLN A 239 -19.92 9.83 3.98
N LEU A 240 -21.08 9.21 4.03
CA LEU A 240 -21.34 7.96 3.31
C LEU A 240 -21.23 8.18 1.80
N ILE A 241 -20.58 7.23 1.12
CA ILE A 241 -20.45 7.21 -0.33
C ILE A 241 -21.46 6.19 -0.86
N GLY A 242 -22.42 6.67 -1.62
CA GLY A 242 -23.40 5.84 -2.33
C GLY A 242 -22.98 5.57 -3.78
N GLU A 243 -23.71 4.66 -4.45
CA GLU A 243 -23.49 4.37 -5.88
C GLU A 243 -23.71 5.60 -6.76
N SER A 244 -24.65 6.48 -6.38
CA SER A 244 -24.94 7.73 -7.08
C SER A 244 -23.81 8.76 -7.00
N ASP A 245 -22.91 8.63 -6.02
CA ASP A 245 -21.78 9.55 -5.85
C ASP A 245 -20.61 9.17 -6.77
N ILE A 246 -20.62 7.92 -7.27
CA ILE A 246 -19.61 7.40 -8.19
C ILE A 246 -20.02 7.72 -9.61
N ARG A 247 -19.54 8.86 -10.13
CA ARG A 247 -19.87 9.36 -11.47
C ARG A 247 -18.64 9.38 -12.37
N THR A 248 -18.84 9.10 -13.64
CA THR A 248 -17.82 9.39 -14.66
C THR A 248 -17.70 10.90 -14.84
N PHE A 249 -16.55 11.37 -15.33
CA PHE A 249 -16.36 12.79 -15.54
C PHE A 249 -17.38 13.37 -16.55
N ALA A 250 -17.77 12.59 -17.57
CA ALA A 250 -18.85 12.97 -18.49
C ALA A 250 -20.19 13.17 -17.75
N GLN A 251 -20.53 12.28 -16.81
CA GLN A 251 -21.74 12.43 -15.99
C GLN A 251 -21.68 13.63 -15.07
N ILE A 252 -20.49 13.97 -14.54
CA ILE A 252 -20.29 15.20 -13.77
C ILE A 252 -20.52 16.41 -14.63
N CYS A 253 -19.92 16.46 -15.83
CA CYS A 253 -20.14 17.56 -16.78
C CYS A 253 -21.62 17.75 -17.10
N GLN A 254 -22.32 16.66 -17.40
CA GLN A 254 -23.76 16.67 -17.63
C GLN A 254 -24.53 17.23 -16.43
N SER A 255 -24.25 16.74 -15.23
CA SER A 255 -24.93 17.15 -13.99
C SER A 255 -24.71 18.64 -13.68
N VAL A 256 -23.53 19.19 -13.96
CA VAL A 256 -23.25 20.62 -13.78
C VAL A 256 -23.99 21.45 -14.81
N THR A 257 -24.02 21.01 -16.08
CA THR A 257 -24.76 21.70 -17.13
C THR A 257 -26.27 21.75 -16.81
N ASP A 258 -26.83 20.70 -16.21
CA ASP A 258 -28.25 20.61 -15.86
C ASP A 258 -28.57 21.20 -14.46
N SER A 259 -27.60 21.80 -13.74
CA SER A 259 -27.76 22.37 -12.41
C SER A 259 -28.12 23.86 -12.43
N ASP A 260 -28.37 24.44 -11.25
CA ASP A 260 -28.57 25.88 -11.06
C ASP A 260 -27.25 26.68 -10.95
N SER A 261 -26.14 26.12 -11.43
CA SER A 261 -24.85 26.80 -11.43
C SER A 261 -24.87 28.03 -12.36
N GLU A 262 -23.93 28.96 -12.16
CA GLU A 262 -23.74 30.11 -13.04
C GLU A 262 -23.50 29.66 -14.50
N ASP A 263 -24.04 30.38 -15.46
CA ASP A 263 -23.99 29.99 -16.86
C ASP A 263 -22.55 29.83 -17.40
N ILE A 264 -21.60 30.64 -16.93
CA ILE A 264 -20.19 30.47 -17.29
C ILE A 264 -19.64 29.11 -16.87
N ILE A 265 -20.03 28.64 -15.67
CA ILE A 265 -19.62 27.32 -15.17
C ILE A 265 -20.26 26.22 -16.04
N LYS A 266 -21.55 26.35 -16.35
CA LYS A 266 -22.25 25.41 -17.24
C LYS A 266 -21.60 25.32 -18.63
N LEU A 267 -21.23 26.46 -19.21
CA LEU A 267 -20.57 26.52 -20.51
C LEU A 267 -19.20 25.83 -20.50
N ILE A 268 -18.40 26.02 -19.42
CA ILE A 268 -17.11 25.32 -19.27
C ILE A 268 -17.30 23.81 -19.25
N TYR A 269 -18.27 23.34 -18.43
CA TYR A 269 -18.53 21.90 -18.29
C TYR A 269 -19.21 21.31 -19.53
N LEU A 270 -20.05 22.07 -20.24
CA LEU A 270 -20.64 21.65 -21.52
C LEU A 270 -19.57 21.48 -22.59
N ARG A 271 -18.65 22.44 -22.75
CA ARG A 271 -17.50 22.28 -23.64
C ARG A 271 -16.70 21.05 -23.33
N ARG A 272 -16.41 20.82 -22.02
CA ARG A 272 -15.66 19.64 -21.57
C ARG A 272 -16.41 18.33 -21.81
N HIS A 273 -17.73 18.35 -21.71
CA HIS A 273 -18.56 17.19 -22.06
C HIS A 273 -18.38 16.81 -23.53
N TYR A 274 -18.47 17.77 -24.44
CA TYR A 274 -18.25 17.52 -25.86
C TYR A 274 -16.85 16.97 -26.16
N GLU A 275 -15.81 17.50 -25.50
CA GLU A 275 -14.44 16.95 -25.64
C GLU A 275 -14.35 15.47 -25.23
N ILE A 276 -14.95 15.11 -24.10
CA ILE A 276 -14.90 13.73 -23.56
C ILE A 276 -15.66 12.75 -24.45
N MET A 277 -16.75 13.24 -25.03
CA MET A 277 -17.59 12.44 -25.93
C MET A 277 -17.06 12.40 -27.35
N ASP A 278 -15.95 13.08 -27.64
CA ASP A 278 -15.37 13.25 -28.98
C ASP A 278 -16.34 13.89 -29.97
N ASP A 279 -17.29 14.69 -29.47
CA ASP A 279 -18.26 15.45 -30.25
C ASP A 279 -17.74 16.86 -30.51
N LEU A 280 -16.87 16.98 -31.51
CA LEU A 280 -16.24 18.26 -31.91
C LEU A 280 -17.08 19.04 -32.94
N GLY A 281 -18.39 18.87 -32.90
CA GLY A 281 -19.36 19.54 -33.77
C GLY A 281 -19.45 21.06 -33.58
N ASP A 282 -20.47 21.69 -34.22
CA ASP A 282 -20.62 23.15 -34.23
C ASP A 282 -20.71 23.77 -32.86
N ALA A 283 -21.42 23.13 -31.91
CA ALA A 283 -21.52 23.58 -30.51
C ALA A 283 -20.15 23.63 -29.80
N TYR A 284 -19.34 22.61 -29.99
CA TYR A 284 -17.98 22.60 -29.45
C TYR A 284 -17.13 23.70 -30.06
N GLN A 285 -17.20 23.92 -31.39
CA GLN A 285 -16.46 24.95 -32.06
C GLN A 285 -16.85 26.34 -31.55
N VAL A 286 -18.14 26.63 -31.40
CA VAL A 286 -18.65 27.87 -30.81
C VAL A 286 -18.11 28.08 -29.38
N LEU A 287 -18.22 27.10 -28.50
CA LEU A 287 -17.71 27.18 -27.13
C LEU A 287 -16.19 27.34 -27.09
N SER A 288 -15.46 26.64 -27.99
CA SER A 288 -14.01 26.76 -28.06
C SER A 288 -13.59 28.17 -28.47
N ASN A 289 -14.27 28.77 -29.47
CA ASN A 289 -14.02 30.14 -29.88
C ASN A 289 -14.34 31.15 -28.78
N LEU A 290 -15.44 30.98 -28.06
CA LEU A 290 -15.82 31.82 -26.93
C LEU A 290 -14.71 31.84 -25.85
N PHE A 291 -14.23 30.68 -25.44
CA PHE A 291 -13.18 30.60 -24.42
C PHE A 291 -11.79 31.03 -24.90
N HIS A 292 -11.58 31.13 -26.20
CA HIS A 292 -10.39 31.75 -26.81
C HIS A 292 -10.56 33.23 -27.12
N HIS A 293 -11.64 33.87 -26.66
CA HIS A 293 -11.94 35.28 -26.90
C HIS A 293 -11.81 35.67 -28.36
N ARG A 294 -12.50 34.95 -29.26
CA ARG A 294 -12.51 35.26 -30.69
C ARG A 294 -13.82 35.93 -31.07
N GLU A 295 -13.77 37.18 -31.49
CA GLU A 295 -14.95 37.90 -31.96
C GLU A 295 -15.62 37.17 -33.15
N THR A 296 -14.80 36.69 -34.07
CA THR A 296 -15.25 35.88 -35.22
C THR A 296 -14.86 34.43 -35.02
N PRO A 297 -15.83 33.54 -34.88
CA PRO A 297 -15.55 32.11 -34.72
C PRO A 297 -14.85 31.49 -35.91
N ILE A 298 -13.80 30.72 -35.67
CA ILE A 298 -13.07 29.92 -36.68
C ILE A 298 -13.43 28.46 -36.58
N ASP A 299 -13.39 27.70 -37.67
CA ASP A 299 -13.62 26.27 -37.71
C ASP A 299 -12.30 25.50 -37.70
N THR A 300 -11.93 24.96 -36.54
CA THR A 300 -10.68 24.22 -36.37
C THR A 300 -10.70 22.83 -37.00
N ARG A 301 -11.82 22.37 -37.52
CA ARG A 301 -11.97 21.10 -38.26
C ARG A 301 -11.48 21.24 -39.71
N GLU A 302 -11.51 22.45 -40.21
CA GLU A 302 -11.06 22.75 -41.59
C GLU A 302 -9.53 22.94 -41.64
N PRO A 303 -8.90 22.62 -42.78
CA PRO A 303 -7.44 22.75 -42.89
C PRO A 303 -6.98 24.20 -42.72
N VAL A 304 -5.79 24.36 -42.15
CA VAL A 304 -5.13 25.66 -41.97
C VAL A 304 -4.78 26.24 -43.36
N VAL A 305 -5.24 27.46 -43.64
CA VAL A 305 -4.83 28.20 -44.82
C VAL A 305 -3.52 28.94 -44.54
N GLN A 306 -2.51 28.74 -45.40
CA GLN A 306 -1.18 29.29 -45.21
C GLN A 306 -1.23 30.84 -45.12
N GLY A 307 -0.74 31.38 -44.01
CA GLY A 307 -0.72 32.83 -43.76
C GLY A 307 -2.01 33.44 -43.20
N VAL A 308 -3.09 32.66 -43.06
CA VAL A 308 -4.39 33.15 -42.55
C VAL A 308 -4.84 32.39 -41.28
N GLY A 309 -4.52 31.11 -41.18
CA GLY A 309 -4.97 30.25 -40.07
C GLY A 309 -6.17 29.36 -40.47
N HIS A 310 -6.97 28.95 -39.52
CA HIS A 310 -8.23 28.24 -39.79
C HIS A 310 -9.27 29.20 -40.36
N PRO A 311 -10.11 28.75 -41.29
CA PRO A 311 -11.16 29.58 -41.86
C PRO A 311 -12.24 29.96 -40.85
N GLU A 312 -12.95 31.04 -41.08
CA GLU A 312 -14.10 31.43 -40.28
C GLU A 312 -15.23 30.41 -40.41
N MET A 313 -15.98 30.22 -39.31
CA MET A 313 -17.19 29.40 -39.33
C MET A 313 -18.26 30.10 -40.21
N SER A 314 -18.97 29.33 -41.02
CA SER A 314 -20.13 29.88 -41.73
C SER A 314 -21.22 30.31 -40.74
N ALA A 315 -22.02 31.33 -41.12
CA ALA A 315 -23.13 31.81 -40.32
C ALA A 315 -24.12 30.68 -39.91
N GLU A 316 -24.34 29.72 -40.81
CA GLU A 316 -25.16 28.54 -40.52
C GLU A 316 -24.58 27.65 -39.41
N LYS A 317 -23.27 27.35 -39.47
CA LYS A 317 -22.58 26.57 -38.46
C LYS A 317 -22.57 27.29 -37.12
N VAL A 318 -22.37 28.60 -37.10
CA VAL A 318 -22.44 29.41 -35.87
C VAL A 318 -23.84 29.34 -35.27
N ALA A 319 -24.89 29.58 -36.11
CA ALA A 319 -26.27 29.53 -35.65
C ALA A 319 -26.66 28.14 -35.13
N SER A 320 -26.25 27.06 -35.82
CA SER A 320 -26.43 25.67 -35.39
C SER A 320 -25.79 25.42 -34.02
N GLY A 321 -24.53 25.83 -33.86
CA GLY A 321 -23.80 25.68 -32.60
C GLY A 321 -24.42 26.46 -31.45
N CYS A 322 -24.80 27.72 -31.68
CA CYS A 322 -25.48 28.56 -30.69
C CYS A 322 -26.82 27.97 -30.27
N GLN A 323 -27.62 27.45 -31.20
CA GLN A 323 -28.89 26.81 -30.91
C GLN A 323 -28.71 25.54 -30.03
N ALA A 324 -27.75 24.68 -30.38
CA ALA A 324 -27.46 23.48 -29.61
C ALA A 324 -26.98 23.81 -28.18
N ILE A 325 -26.27 24.92 -28.00
CA ILE A 325 -25.89 25.39 -26.64
C ILE A 325 -27.11 25.97 -25.94
N ALA A 326 -27.92 26.80 -26.60
CA ALA A 326 -29.12 27.39 -26.01
C ALA A 326 -30.17 26.36 -25.59
N ASP A 327 -30.27 25.24 -26.29
CA ASP A 327 -31.12 24.10 -25.91
C ASP A 327 -30.72 23.46 -24.59
N ARG A 328 -29.46 23.63 -24.17
CA ARG A 328 -28.91 23.12 -22.90
C ARG A 328 -28.78 24.21 -21.85
N ILE A 329 -28.51 25.43 -22.25
CA ILE A 329 -28.32 26.61 -21.38
C ILE A 329 -29.16 27.73 -21.99
N PRO A 330 -30.45 27.84 -21.57
CA PRO A 330 -31.38 28.80 -22.11
C PRO A 330 -30.88 30.26 -21.98
N GLY A 331 -31.01 31.04 -23.06
CA GLY A 331 -30.53 32.43 -23.09
C GLY A 331 -29.09 32.59 -23.53
N PHE A 332 -28.40 31.54 -23.93
CA PHE A 332 -27.06 31.66 -24.48
C PHE A 332 -27.06 32.49 -25.75
N ASP A 333 -26.22 33.51 -25.77
CA ASP A 333 -25.92 34.36 -26.92
C ASP A 333 -24.40 34.57 -26.99
N TYR A 334 -23.81 34.21 -28.14
CA TYR A 334 -22.36 34.30 -28.30
C TYR A 334 -21.83 35.71 -28.09
N GLN A 335 -22.49 36.73 -28.67
CA GLN A 335 -22.05 38.12 -28.60
C GLN A 335 -22.27 38.75 -27.24
N ALA A 336 -23.33 38.34 -26.53
CA ALA A 336 -23.61 38.83 -25.17
C ALA A 336 -22.74 38.19 -24.09
N THR A 337 -22.23 36.98 -24.38
CA THR A 337 -21.40 36.20 -23.45
C THR A 337 -19.90 36.48 -23.66
N PHE A 338 -19.52 36.90 -24.86
CA PHE A 338 -18.15 37.30 -25.24
C PHE A 338 -17.69 38.53 -24.48
#